data_5ca2574e2ba52c7b7f29ed90793d5337
#
_entry.id   5ca2574e2ba52c7b7f29ed90793d5337
#
_cell.length_a   1.000
_cell.length_b   1.000
_cell.length_c   1.000
_cell.angle_alpha   90.00
_cell.angle_beta   90.00
_cell.angle_gamma   90.00
#
_symmetry.space_group_name_H-M   'P 1'
#
loop_
_entity.id
_entity.type
_entity.pdbx_description
1 polymer ?
#
loop_
_entity_poly.entity_id
_entity_poly.type
_entity_poly.pdbx_seq_one_letter_code
_entity_poly.pdbx_strand_id
1 'polypeptide(L)'
;FVTQDVIIKRKDWLSNLLQPIIDNECDASYSRQISNNNTIEKYIRESNYPNISSIVSKADINALGLKAFFFSDASSAIKREVFVKLNGYDGKKFPTNEDMYIAYKLIINGYRIKYCADSEVIHSHKFTFKQQYKRYYDTGRFFKQNKFLNNYKVNKAGSNLAKYVLKRAWQEKNWSVIVNFLPNMIARYVGMKMGKKF
;
A
#
# COMPACT_ATOMS: atom_id res chain seq x y z
N PHE A 1 -12.10 3.11 -7.81
CA PHE A 1 -12.20 3.05 -6.35
C PHE A 1 -11.71 4.37 -5.77
N VAL A 2 -12.47 4.92 -4.81
CA VAL A 2 -12.07 6.09 -4.02
C VAL A 2 -12.67 5.89 -2.63
N THR A 3 -11.86 5.96 -1.57
CA THR A 3 -12.37 5.86 -0.20
C THR A 3 -12.91 7.21 0.28
N GLN A 4 -13.81 7.18 1.27
CA GLN A 4 -14.54 8.36 1.76
C GLN A 4 -13.62 9.44 2.39
N ASP A 5 -12.45 9.03 2.85
CA ASP A 5 -11.49 9.86 3.58
C ASP A 5 -10.34 10.41 2.71
N VAL A 6 -10.47 10.24 1.39
CA VAL A 6 -9.56 10.83 0.41
C VAL A 6 -9.95 12.29 0.14
N ILE A 7 -8.95 13.17 0.17
CA ILE A 7 -9.11 14.59 -0.24
C ILE A 7 -8.38 14.78 -1.57
N ILE A 8 -9.13 15.20 -2.58
CA ILE A 8 -8.61 15.52 -3.91
C ILE A 8 -8.18 16.99 -3.93
N LYS A 9 -6.91 17.25 -4.27
CA LYS A 9 -6.37 18.60 -4.35
C LYS A 9 -6.27 19.16 -5.77
N ARG A 10 -6.05 18.28 -6.75
CA ARG A 10 -5.74 18.66 -8.12
C ARG A 10 -6.90 18.32 -9.04
N LYS A 11 -7.23 19.23 -9.95
CA LYS A 11 -8.31 19.03 -10.95
C LYS A 11 -7.96 17.91 -11.95
N ASP A 12 -6.68 17.72 -12.24
CA ASP A 12 -6.14 16.73 -13.17
C ASP A 12 -5.88 15.34 -12.53
N TRP A 13 -6.20 15.18 -11.23
CA TRP A 13 -6.02 13.93 -10.51
C TRP A 13 -6.62 12.72 -11.23
N LEU A 14 -7.87 12.82 -11.67
CA LEU A 14 -8.56 11.70 -12.30
C LEU A 14 -8.01 11.38 -13.69
N SER A 15 -7.71 12.40 -14.50
CA SER A 15 -7.08 12.19 -15.81
C SER A 15 -5.71 11.53 -15.68
N ASN A 16 -4.87 11.99 -14.74
CA ASN A 16 -3.56 11.40 -14.49
C ASN A 16 -3.66 9.94 -13.99
N LEU A 17 -4.74 9.58 -13.30
CA LEU A 17 -5.00 8.22 -12.87
C LEU A 17 -5.46 7.32 -14.03
N LEU A 18 -6.34 7.82 -14.90
CA LEU A 18 -6.99 7.02 -15.93
C LEU A 18 -6.21 6.96 -17.25
N GLN A 19 -5.47 8.02 -17.60
CA GLN A 19 -4.78 8.12 -18.88
C GLN A 19 -3.91 6.90 -19.20
N PRO A 20 -3.10 6.37 -18.27
CA PRO A 20 -2.29 5.17 -18.57
C PRO A 20 -3.10 3.92 -18.90
N ILE A 21 -4.33 3.83 -18.38
CA ILE A 21 -5.25 2.72 -18.70
C ILE A 21 -5.83 2.92 -20.09
N ILE A 22 -6.21 4.17 -20.44
CA ILE A 22 -6.74 4.55 -21.75
C ILE A 22 -5.69 4.30 -22.84
N ASP A 23 -4.44 4.65 -22.58
CA ASP A 23 -3.30 4.46 -23.47
C ASP A 23 -2.78 3.01 -23.51
N ASN A 24 -3.45 2.09 -22.81
CA ASN A 24 -3.06 0.68 -22.69
C ASN A 24 -1.63 0.44 -22.14
N GLU A 25 -1.09 1.36 -21.37
CA GLU A 25 0.18 1.16 -20.66
C GLU A 25 0.04 0.17 -19.49
N CYS A 26 -1.15 0.13 -18.86
CA CYS A 26 -1.46 -0.75 -17.74
C CYS A 26 -2.94 -1.16 -17.71
N ASP A 27 -3.27 -2.10 -16.86
CA ASP A 27 -4.63 -2.61 -16.67
C ASP A 27 -5.26 -2.13 -15.36
N ALA A 28 -4.43 -1.66 -14.45
CA ALA A 28 -4.80 -1.00 -13.22
C ALA A 28 -3.83 0.12 -12.86
N SER A 29 -4.31 1.14 -12.17
CA SER A 29 -3.50 2.26 -11.71
C SER A 29 -3.90 2.70 -10.30
N TYR A 30 -2.99 3.34 -9.57
CA TYR A 30 -3.28 3.93 -8.28
C TYR A 30 -2.50 5.22 -8.05
N SER A 31 -3.10 6.11 -7.24
CA SER A 31 -2.61 7.45 -6.99
C SER A 31 -1.50 7.49 -5.93
N ARG A 32 -0.70 8.54 -6.00
CA ARG A 32 0.21 8.95 -4.93
C ARG A 32 -0.57 9.45 -3.72
N GLN A 33 -0.28 8.87 -2.56
CA GLN A 33 -0.89 9.30 -1.31
C GLN A 33 0.06 10.20 -0.53
N ILE A 34 -0.42 11.39 -0.20
CA ILE A 34 0.29 12.38 0.61
C ILE A 34 -0.34 12.44 2.00
N SER A 35 0.48 12.53 3.02
CA SER A 35 0.01 12.73 4.39
C SER A 35 -0.17 14.21 4.70
N ASN A 36 -1.25 14.55 5.39
CA ASN A 36 -1.50 15.89 5.94
C ASN A 36 -1.23 15.99 7.45
N ASN A 37 -0.56 15.01 8.03
CA ASN A 37 -0.22 15.00 9.46
C ASN A 37 1.29 14.75 9.67
N ASN A 38 1.79 15.06 10.87
CA ASN A 38 3.19 14.92 11.24
C ASN A 38 3.47 13.67 12.10
N THR A 39 2.70 12.59 11.88
CA THR A 39 2.93 11.32 12.56
C THR A 39 3.90 10.43 11.77
N ILE A 40 4.23 9.27 12.31
CA ILE A 40 5.04 8.25 11.61
C ILE A 40 4.47 7.89 10.22
N GLU A 41 3.15 7.99 10.02
CA GLU A 41 2.47 7.69 8.76
C GLU A 41 2.91 8.64 7.62
N LYS A 42 3.28 9.89 7.94
CA LYS A 42 3.87 10.82 6.96
C LYS A 42 5.08 10.20 6.27
N TYR A 43 6.04 9.76 7.05
CA TYR A 43 7.31 9.23 6.52
C TYR A 43 7.15 7.87 5.87
N ILE A 44 6.21 7.06 6.36
CA ILE A 44 5.87 5.78 5.74
C ILE A 44 5.27 6.02 4.34
N ARG A 45 4.38 7.01 4.19
CA ARG A 45 3.82 7.37 2.89
C ARG A 45 4.85 7.96 1.96
N GLU A 46 5.69 8.88 2.42
CA GLU A 46 6.80 9.41 1.61
C GLU A 46 7.67 8.30 1.03
N SER A 47 7.96 7.26 1.83
CA SER A 47 8.77 6.12 1.38
C SER A 47 8.03 5.19 0.42
N ASN A 48 6.71 5.00 0.61
CA ASN A 48 5.91 4.08 -0.21
C ASN A 48 5.40 4.71 -1.50
N TYR A 49 5.29 6.03 -1.54
CA TYR A 49 4.73 6.81 -2.65
C TYR A 49 5.73 7.87 -3.12
N PRO A 50 6.85 7.47 -3.77
CA PRO A 50 7.84 8.40 -4.30
C PRO A 50 7.24 9.30 -5.40
N ASN A 51 7.92 10.36 -5.78
CA ASN A 51 7.49 11.29 -6.84
C ASN A 51 7.82 10.81 -8.26
N ILE A 52 8.06 9.53 -8.45
CA ILE A 52 8.39 8.91 -9.74
C ILE A 52 7.41 7.78 -9.97
N SER A 53 6.68 7.85 -11.08
CA SER A 53 5.75 6.81 -11.51
C SER A 53 6.49 5.53 -11.90
N SER A 54 5.82 4.39 -11.72
CA SER A 54 6.39 3.08 -12.09
C SER A 54 5.31 2.12 -12.53
N ILE A 55 5.68 1.15 -13.37
CA ILE A 55 4.81 0.06 -13.78
C ILE A 55 5.39 -1.23 -13.22
N VAL A 56 4.50 -2.08 -12.70
CA VAL A 56 4.84 -3.41 -12.19
C VAL A 56 4.09 -4.46 -12.97
N SER A 57 4.78 -5.52 -13.33
CA SER A 57 4.29 -6.67 -14.08
C SER A 57 4.71 -7.98 -13.42
N LYS A 58 4.30 -9.10 -14.01
CA LYS A 58 4.70 -10.44 -13.56
C LYS A 58 6.23 -10.65 -13.61
N ALA A 59 6.93 -10.02 -14.55
CA ALA A 59 8.39 -10.13 -14.69
C ALA A 59 9.14 -9.54 -13.48
N ASP A 60 8.54 -8.60 -12.78
CA ASP A 60 9.16 -7.88 -11.66
C ASP A 60 9.08 -8.64 -10.32
N ILE A 61 8.33 -9.76 -10.27
CA ILE A 61 8.12 -10.52 -9.02
C ILE A 61 9.44 -10.98 -8.41
N ASN A 62 10.38 -11.48 -9.20
CA ASN A 62 11.66 -11.98 -8.70
C ASN A 62 12.49 -10.87 -8.02
N ALA A 63 12.46 -9.67 -8.55
CA ALA A 63 13.18 -8.51 -8.02
C ALA A 63 12.46 -7.88 -6.82
N LEU A 64 11.14 -7.70 -6.93
CA LEU A 64 10.34 -6.97 -5.94
C LEU A 64 9.81 -7.86 -4.81
N GLY A 65 9.68 -9.18 -5.04
CA GLY A 65 9.06 -10.09 -4.10
C GLY A 65 7.62 -9.67 -3.76
N LEU A 66 7.27 -9.66 -2.48
CA LEU A 66 5.93 -9.26 -2.02
C LEU A 66 5.55 -7.82 -2.41
N LYS A 67 6.53 -6.94 -2.64
CA LYS A 67 6.27 -5.56 -3.10
C LYS A 67 5.66 -5.49 -4.49
N ALA A 68 5.80 -6.52 -5.33
CA ALA A 68 5.14 -6.57 -6.64
C ALA A 68 3.61 -6.48 -6.52
N PHE A 69 3.05 -6.80 -5.36
CA PHE A 69 1.62 -6.75 -5.09
C PHE A 69 1.21 -5.52 -4.26
N PHE A 70 2.04 -4.49 -4.26
CA PHE A 70 1.68 -3.22 -3.64
C PHE A 70 0.68 -2.47 -4.52
N PHE A 71 -0.45 -2.12 -3.93
CA PHE A 71 -1.55 -1.40 -4.55
C PHE A 71 -2.31 -0.64 -3.48
N SER A 72 -3.20 0.27 -3.83
CA SER A 72 -4.04 0.93 -2.85
C SER A 72 -5.39 1.34 -3.40
N ASP A 73 -6.43 0.83 -2.79
CA ASP A 73 -7.83 1.14 -3.12
C ASP A 73 -8.27 2.54 -2.69
N ALA A 74 -7.46 3.25 -1.92
CA ALA A 74 -7.80 4.61 -1.47
C ALA A 74 -8.06 5.55 -2.65
N SER A 75 -7.31 5.39 -3.74
CA SER A 75 -7.54 6.07 -5.03
C SER A 75 -6.92 5.23 -6.13
N SER A 76 -7.74 4.49 -6.86
CA SER A 76 -7.30 3.55 -7.89
C SER A 76 -8.32 3.33 -8.99
N ALA A 77 -7.85 2.78 -10.10
CA ALA A 77 -8.68 2.34 -11.22
C ALA A 77 -8.22 0.96 -11.70
N ILE A 78 -9.18 0.14 -12.16
CA ILE A 78 -8.94 -1.16 -12.78
C ILE A 78 -9.86 -1.25 -14.00
N LYS A 79 -9.38 -1.76 -15.14
CA LYS A 79 -10.23 -2.06 -16.30
C LYS A 79 -11.38 -2.97 -15.85
N ARG A 80 -12.61 -2.55 -16.15
CA ARG A 80 -13.82 -3.30 -15.70
C ARG A 80 -13.82 -4.75 -16.20
N GLU A 81 -13.48 -4.96 -17.47
CA GLU A 81 -13.40 -6.29 -18.06
C GLU A 81 -12.37 -7.19 -17.36
N VAL A 82 -11.24 -6.62 -16.92
CA VAL A 82 -10.20 -7.34 -16.18
C VAL A 82 -10.70 -7.69 -14.77
N PHE A 83 -11.32 -6.73 -14.08
CA PHE A 83 -11.86 -6.95 -12.74
C PHE A 83 -12.94 -8.04 -12.74
N VAL A 84 -13.86 -8.01 -13.71
CA VAL A 84 -14.92 -9.01 -13.87
C VAL A 84 -14.33 -10.38 -14.25
N LYS A 85 -13.41 -10.43 -15.20
CA LYS A 85 -12.73 -11.67 -15.62
C LYS A 85 -11.99 -12.36 -14.48
N LEU A 86 -11.41 -11.56 -13.57
CA LEU A 86 -10.73 -12.06 -12.37
C LEU A 86 -11.72 -12.40 -11.24
N ASN A 87 -13.02 -12.23 -11.40
CA ASN A 87 -14.03 -12.40 -10.34
C ASN A 87 -13.78 -11.49 -9.12
N GLY A 88 -13.23 -10.28 -9.35
CA GLY A 88 -12.96 -9.29 -8.32
C GLY A 88 -12.27 -9.86 -7.08
N TYR A 89 -12.86 -9.68 -5.93
CA TYR A 89 -12.38 -10.18 -4.64
C TYR A 89 -12.86 -11.60 -4.29
N ASP A 90 -13.40 -12.38 -5.25
CA ASP A 90 -13.93 -13.75 -5.09
C ASP A 90 -15.02 -13.85 -4.02
N GLY A 91 -15.81 -12.80 -3.82
CA GLY A 91 -16.84 -12.74 -2.77
C GLY A 91 -16.28 -12.73 -1.33
N LYS A 92 -14.96 -12.64 -1.18
CA LYS A 92 -14.30 -12.63 0.14
C LYS A 92 -14.47 -11.29 0.83
N LYS A 93 -14.60 -11.34 2.16
CA LYS A 93 -14.60 -10.15 3.02
C LYS A 93 -13.23 -10.02 3.67
N PHE A 94 -12.55 -8.94 3.40
CA PHE A 94 -11.25 -8.64 3.98
C PHE A 94 -11.38 -7.51 5.01
N PRO A 95 -10.88 -7.68 6.23
CA PRO A 95 -10.80 -6.57 7.19
C PRO A 95 -9.69 -5.58 6.84
N THR A 96 -8.72 -5.99 5.98
CA THR A 96 -7.60 -5.18 5.47
C THR A 96 -6.87 -5.96 4.37
N ASN A 97 -6.04 -5.26 3.60
CA ASN A 97 -5.19 -5.83 2.53
C ASN A 97 -5.96 -6.42 1.34
N GLU A 98 -7.22 -6.02 1.13
CA GLU A 98 -7.98 -6.31 -0.08
C GLU A 98 -7.27 -5.82 -1.34
N ASP A 99 -6.61 -4.68 -1.25
CA ASP A 99 -5.79 -4.09 -2.29
C ASP A 99 -4.61 -5.00 -2.70
N MET A 100 -3.90 -5.58 -1.74
CA MET A 100 -2.86 -6.56 -2.02
C MET A 100 -3.41 -7.85 -2.66
N TYR A 101 -4.62 -8.26 -2.27
CA TYR A 101 -5.26 -9.44 -2.84
C TYR A 101 -5.58 -9.27 -4.32
N ILE A 102 -6.21 -8.15 -4.70
CA ILE A 102 -6.53 -7.88 -6.10
C ILE A 102 -5.27 -7.63 -6.92
N ALA A 103 -4.26 -6.95 -6.36
CA ALA A 103 -2.98 -6.76 -7.03
C ALA A 103 -2.26 -8.09 -7.31
N TYR A 104 -2.29 -9.02 -6.37
CA TYR A 104 -1.77 -10.37 -6.60
C TYR A 104 -2.48 -11.03 -7.80
N LYS A 105 -3.82 -11.00 -7.84
CA LYS A 105 -4.59 -11.58 -8.95
C LYS A 105 -4.26 -10.93 -10.29
N LEU A 106 -4.13 -9.61 -10.32
CA LEU A 106 -3.73 -8.87 -11.51
C LEU A 106 -2.35 -9.34 -12.01
N ILE A 107 -1.35 -9.24 -11.18
CA ILE A 107 0.06 -9.50 -11.56
C ILE A 107 0.27 -10.96 -11.97
N ILE A 108 -0.28 -11.94 -11.21
CA ILE A 108 -0.11 -13.37 -11.52
C ILE A 108 -0.75 -13.74 -12.86
N ASN A 109 -1.87 -13.09 -13.21
CA ASN A 109 -2.56 -13.31 -14.48
C ASN A 109 -1.98 -12.48 -15.64
N GLY A 110 -0.83 -11.82 -15.45
CA GLY A 110 -0.10 -11.13 -16.51
C GLY A 110 -0.54 -9.69 -16.78
N TYR A 111 -1.41 -9.14 -15.95
CA TYR A 111 -1.81 -7.73 -16.03
C TYR A 111 -0.76 -6.82 -15.40
N ARG A 112 -0.76 -5.55 -15.82
CA ARG A 112 0.20 -4.54 -15.36
C ARG A 112 -0.50 -3.53 -14.44
N ILE A 113 0.21 -3.14 -13.39
CA ILE A 113 -0.24 -2.11 -12.45
C ILE A 113 0.69 -0.91 -12.55
N LYS A 114 0.14 0.30 -12.72
CA LYS A 114 0.90 1.56 -12.73
C LYS A 114 0.66 2.35 -11.46
N TYR A 115 1.72 2.71 -10.80
CA TYR A 115 1.75 3.77 -9.80
C TYR A 115 1.86 5.12 -10.52
N CYS A 116 0.91 6.03 -10.29
CA CYS A 116 0.83 7.34 -10.91
C CYS A 116 1.24 8.42 -9.91
N ALA A 117 2.50 8.88 -9.98
CA ALA A 117 3.03 9.88 -9.06
C ALA A 117 2.35 11.25 -9.22
N ASP A 118 1.88 11.56 -10.45
CA ASP A 118 1.22 12.83 -10.77
C ASP A 118 -0.28 12.84 -10.41
N SER A 119 -0.86 11.68 -10.11
CA SER A 119 -2.20 11.56 -9.56
C SER A 119 -2.14 11.63 -8.04
N GLU A 120 -2.23 12.83 -7.47
CA GLU A 120 -2.02 13.04 -6.04
C GLU A 120 -3.34 13.14 -5.26
N VAL A 121 -3.40 12.44 -4.14
CA VAL A 121 -4.48 12.55 -3.15
C VAL A 121 -3.94 12.68 -1.74
N ILE A 122 -4.66 13.38 -0.87
CA ILE A 122 -4.37 13.34 0.56
C ILE A 122 -5.17 12.18 1.16
N HIS A 123 -4.45 11.27 1.78
CA HIS A 123 -5.03 10.17 2.53
C HIS A 123 -4.07 9.78 3.65
N SER A 124 -4.43 10.07 4.87
CA SER A 124 -3.59 9.74 6.02
C SER A 124 -4.41 9.55 7.30
N HIS A 125 -3.89 8.75 8.19
CA HIS A 125 -4.52 8.41 9.45
C HIS A 125 -3.60 8.75 10.63
N LYS A 126 -4.20 9.04 11.77
CA LYS A 126 -3.51 9.13 13.05
C LYS A 126 -3.92 7.92 13.87
N PHE A 127 -3.06 6.90 13.91
CA PHE A 127 -3.35 5.69 14.68
C PHE A 127 -2.75 5.76 16.09
N THR A 128 -3.55 5.40 17.08
CA THR A 128 -3.06 5.03 18.40
C THR A 128 -2.32 3.69 18.33
N PHE A 129 -1.50 3.36 19.36
CA PHE A 129 -0.82 2.06 19.41
C PHE A 129 -1.80 0.87 19.39
N LYS A 130 -2.96 1.00 20.04
CA LYS A 130 -4.02 -0.02 20.02
C LYS A 130 -4.60 -0.23 18.62
N GLN A 131 -4.88 0.87 17.90
CA GLN A 131 -5.36 0.79 16.52
C GLN A 131 -4.29 0.21 15.59
N GLN A 132 -3.03 0.57 15.81
CA GLN A 132 -1.91 0.04 15.04
C GLN A 132 -1.72 -1.46 15.27
N TYR A 133 -1.80 -1.90 16.55
CA TYR A 133 -1.80 -3.32 16.89
C TYR A 133 -2.94 -4.06 16.18
N LYS A 134 -4.19 -3.55 16.29
CA LYS A 134 -5.35 -4.18 15.65
C LYS A 134 -5.19 -4.30 14.14
N ARG A 135 -4.77 -3.22 13.47
CA ARG A 135 -4.53 -3.22 12.03
C ARG A 135 -3.52 -4.30 11.62
N TYR A 136 -2.42 -4.42 12.34
CA TYR A 136 -1.40 -5.43 12.05
C TYR A 136 -1.83 -6.84 12.47
N TYR A 137 -2.68 -6.98 13.47
CA TYR A 137 -3.33 -8.26 13.79
C TYR A 137 -4.21 -8.72 12.61
N ASP A 138 -5.03 -7.84 12.07
CA ASP A 138 -5.87 -8.14 10.91
C ASP A 138 -5.01 -8.45 9.66
N THR A 139 -3.90 -7.74 9.46
CA THR A 139 -2.90 -8.06 8.42
C THR A 139 -2.29 -9.45 8.64
N GLY A 140 -1.96 -9.82 9.87
CA GLY A 140 -1.46 -11.16 10.20
C GLY A 140 -2.46 -12.25 9.84
N ARG A 141 -3.74 -12.05 10.15
CA ARG A 141 -4.84 -12.95 9.76
C ARG A 141 -4.97 -13.05 8.24
N PHE A 142 -4.87 -11.93 7.54
CA PHE A 142 -4.88 -11.91 6.08
C PHE A 142 -3.79 -12.82 5.49
N PHE A 143 -2.54 -12.73 5.96
CA PHE A 143 -1.45 -13.60 5.51
C PHE A 143 -1.65 -15.07 5.92
N LYS A 144 -2.27 -15.34 7.07
CA LYS A 144 -2.64 -16.70 7.46
C LYS A 144 -3.67 -17.31 6.52
N GLN A 145 -4.67 -16.53 6.10
CA GLN A 145 -5.72 -16.97 5.18
C GLN A 145 -5.24 -17.08 3.73
N ASN A 146 -4.24 -16.26 3.34
CA ASN A 146 -3.70 -16.18 1.99
C ASN A 146 -2.25 -16.66 1.95
N LYS A 147 -2.03 -17.94 2.34
CA LYS A 147 -0.69 -18.54 2.51
C LYS A 147 0.19 -18.47 1.26
N PHE A 148 -0.42 -18.41 0.07
CA PHE A 148 0.32 -18.27 -1.19
C PHE A 148 1.17 -17.00 -1.25
N LEU A 149 0.80 -15.93 -0.55
CA LEU A 149 1.60 -14.71 -0.44
C LEU A 149 2.90 -14.90 0.36
N ASN A 150 2.95 -15.91 1.24
CA ASN A 150 4.15 -16.20 2.00
C ASN A 150 5.29 -16.83 1.15
N ASN A 151 5.00 -17.27 -0.08
CA ASN A 151 5.99 -17.80 -1.01
C ASN A 151 6.87 -16.70 -1.62
N TYR A 152 6.48 -15.43 -1.46
CA TYR A 152 7.22 -14.30 -2.02
C TYR A 152 8.14 -13.69 -0.97
N LYS A 153 9.38 -13.41 -1.38
CA LYS A 153 10.40 -12.83 -0.48
C LYS A 153 9.94 -11.49 0.08
N VAL A 154 10.05 -11.33 1.39
CA VAL A 154 10.01 -10.02 2.04
C VAL A 154 11.44 -9.46 1.97
N ASN A 155 11.73 -8.66 0.96
CA ASN A 155 13.04 -8.00 0.83
C ASN A 155 13.30 -7.11 2.06
N LYS A 156 14.53 -6.56 2.20
CA LYS A 156 14.93 -5.64 3.31
C LYS A 156 14.10 -4.35 3.41
N ALA A 157 12.87 -4.38 2.88
CA ALA A 157 11.95 -3.24 2.83
C ALA A 157 11.62 -2.69 4.21
N GLY A 158 11.41 -3.55 5.19
CA GLY A 158 11.09 -3.12 6.56
C GLY A 158 12.25 -2.39 7.24
N SER A 159 13.47 -2.90 7.12
CA SER A 159 14.66 -2.25 7.68
C SER A 159 14.99 -0.94 6.96
N ASN A 160 14.82 -0.89 5.64
CA ASN A 160 15.03 0.33 4.86
C ASN A 160 13.99 1.39 5.21
N LEU A 161 12.72 1.00 5.39
CA LEU A 161 11.66 1.89 5.83
C LEU A 161 11.95 2.45 7.23
N ALA A 162 12.38 1.61 8.17
CA ALA A 162 12.74 2.04 9.51
C ALA A 162 13.86 3.09 9.50
N LYS A 163 14.94 2.83 8.73
CA LYS A 163 16.03 3.79 8.55
C LYS A 163 15.55 5.09 7.92
N TYR A 164 14.71 5.02 6.90
CA TYR A 164 14.14 6.19 6.23
C TYR A 164 13.34 7.04 7.21
N VAL A 165 12.41 6.43 7.95
CA VAL A 165 11.55 7.13 8.91
C VAL A 165 12.39 7.86 9.97
N LEU A 166 13.36 7.17 10.59
CA LEU A 166 14.21 7.77 11.61
C LEU A 166 15.07 8.90 11.05
N LYS A 167 15.68 8.71 9.87
CA LYS A 167 16.48 9.75 9.19
C LYS A 167 15.64 11.00 8.91
N ARG A 168 14.47 10.83 8.32
CA ARG A 168 13.57 11.94 7.97
C ARG A 168 13.03 12.66 9.20
N ALA A 169 12.59 11.89 10.22
CA ALA A 169 12.11 12.45 11.46
C ALA A 169 13.21 13.26 12.19
N TRP A 170 14.45 12.78 12.17
CA TRP A 170 15.61 13.50 12.72
C TRP A 170 15.87 14.81 11.97
N GLN A 171 15.90 14.77 10.63
CA GLN A 171 16.11 15.95 9.78
C GLN A 171 15.06 17.04 10.01
N GLU A 172 13.80 16.63 10.24
CA GLU A 172 12.67 17.54 10.50
C GLU A 172 12.51 17.88 11.99
N LYS A 173 13.41 17.41 12.87
CA LYS A 173 13.34 17.59 14.33
C LYS A 173 12.00 17.12 14.92
N ASN A 174 11.41 16.09 14.33
CA ASN A 174 10.13 15.52 14.79
C ASN A 174 10.37 14.52 15.94
N TRP A 175 10.66 15.06 17.11
CA TRP A 175 11.00 14.28 18.30
C TRP A 175 9.87 13.35 18.74
N SER A 176 8.61 13.76 18.50
CA SER A 176 7.45 12.91 18.80
C SER A 176 7.49 11.59 18.04
N VAL A 177 7.84 11.62 16.74
CA VAL A 177 7.99 10.40 15.95
C VAL A 177 9.16 9.56 16.42
N ILE A 178 10.29 10.18 16.75
CA ILE A 178 11.49 9.46 17.20
C ILE A 178 11.22 8.70 18.48
N VAL A 179 10.63 9.35 19.50
CA VAL A 179 10.30 8.73 20.80
C VAL A 179 9.25 7.61 20.63
N ASN A 180 8.25 7.85 19.82
CA ASN A 180 7.16 6.88 19.60
C ASN A 180 7.49 5.82 18.54
N PHE A 181 8.67 5.86 17.91
CA PHE A 181 9.04 4.91 16.84
C PHE A 181 9.07 3.47 17.36
N LEU A 182 9.80 3.21 18.41
CA LEU A 182 9.96 1.85 18.95
C LEU A 182 8.63 1.27 19.45
N PRO A 183 7.83 1.96 20.29
CA PRO A 183 6.50 1.48 20.67
C PRO A 183 5.59 1.19 19.47
N ASN A 184 5.63 2.03 18.43
CA ASN A 184 4.86 1.82 17.21
C ASN A 184 5.29 0.55 16.47
N MET A 185 6.61 0.31 16.34
CA MET A 185 7.13 -0.90 15.69
C MET A 185 6.80 -2.16 16.49
N ILE A 186 6.85 -2.11 17.82
CA ILE A 186 6.45 -3.21 18.68
C ILE A 186 4.96 -3.54 18.48
N ALA A 187 4.08 -2.54 18.49
CA ALA A 187 2.65 -2.75 18.26
C ALA A 187 2.38 -3.43 16.91
N ARG A 188 3.08 -3.01 15.83
CA ARG A 188 3.00 -3.64 14.51
C ARG A 188 3.50 -5.08 14.51
N TYR A 189 4.67 -5.32 15.09
CA TYR A 189 5.27 -6.64 15.12
C TYR A 189 4.43 -7.64 15.92
N VAL A 190 4.02 -7.26 17.12
CA VAL A 190 3.21 -8.12 18.01
C VAL A 190 1.85 -8.38 17.36
N GLY A 191 1.19 -7.35 16.82
CA GLY A 191 -0.07 -7.50 16.11
C GLY A 191 0.05 -8.52 14.96
N MET A 192 1.04 -8.33 14.08
CA MET A 192 1.29 -9.25 12.96
C MET A 192 1.52 -10.69 13.42
N LYS A 193 2.37 -10.89 14.44
CA LYS A 193 2.70 -12.21 14.97
C LYS A 193 1.46 -12.90 15.55
N MET A 194 0.67 -12.17 16.34
CA MET A 194 -0.55 -12.70 16.94
C MET A 194 -1.62 -13.01 15.90
N GLY A 195 -1.81 -12.15 14.91
CA GLY A 195 -2.75 -12.39 13.82
C GLY A 195 -2.40 -13.60 12.96
N LYS A 196 -1.10 -13.90 12.79
CA LYS A 196 -0.65 -15.14 12.11
C LYS A 196 -0.88 -16.39 12.94
N LYS A 197 -0.89 -16.28 14.27
CA LYS A 197 -1.08 -17.41 15.19
C LYS A 197 -2.55 -17.80 15.30
N PHE A 198 -3.43 -16.85 15.47
CA PHE A 198 -4.89 -17.01 15.68
C PHE A 198 -5.68 -16.69 14.40
#